data_b1c5bb10a1e688fbbad5fa86cd86b1ca
#
_entry.id   b1c5bb10a1e688fbbad5fa86cd86b1ca
#
_cell.length_a   1.000
_cell.length_b   1.000
_cell.length_c   1.000
_cell.angle_alpha   90.00
_cell.angle_beta   90.00
_cell.angle_gamma   90.00
#
_symmetry.space_group_name_H-M   'P 1'
#
loop_
_entity.id
_entity.type
_entity.pdbx_description
1 polymer ?
#
loop_
_entity_poly.entity_id
_entity_poly.type
_entity_poly.pdbx_seq_one_letter_code
_entity_poly.pdbx_strand_id
1 'polypeptide(L)' 'MLVEMDLLDYLAYKTGCGVLSDLRLFSRSEQLRRIAAAIPLDACSEREWLYAAQYLTGHNFVSALEARNRLAR' A
#
# COMPACT_ATOMS: atom_id res chain seq x y z
N MET A 1 -12.60 2.62 -20.43
CA MET A 1 -11.50 1.67 -20.27
C MET A 1 -10.95 1.77 -18.86
N LEU A 2 -10.76 0.66 -18.27
CA LEU A 2 -10.23 0.64 -16.92
C LEU A 2 -8.76 0.22 -16.95
N VAL A 3 -7.95 1.02 -16.31
CA VAL A 3 -6.57 0.63 -16.06
C VAL A 3 -6.54 0.03 -14.67
N GLU A 4 -6.26 -1.25 -14.61
CA GLU A 4 -6.14 -1.88 -13.31
C GLU A 4 -4.76 -1.61 -12.77
N MET A 5 -4.72 -0.99 -11.62
CA MET A 5 -3.47 -0.73 -10.93
C MET A 5 -3.42 -1.60 -9.69
N ASP A 6 -2.28 -2.23 -9.48
CA ASP A 6 -2.03 -2.89 -8.21
C ASP A 6 -1.98 -1.85 -7.11
N LEU A 7 -2.24 -2.28 -5.88
CA LEU A 7 -2.17 -1.36 -4.75
C LEU A 7 -0.81 -0.67 -4.67
N LEU A 8 0.27 -1.41 -4.90
CA LEU A 8 1.61 -0.81 -4.88
C LEU A 8 1.76 0.25 -5.96
N ASP A 9 1.27 -0.02 -7.16
CA ASP A 9 1.35 0.95 -8.25
C ASP A 9 0.55 2.19 -7.91
N TYR A 10 -0.63 2.02 -7.32
CA TYR A 10 -1.45 3.14 -6.92
C TYR A 10 -0.74 3.99 -5.87
N LEU A 11 -0.14 3.35 -4.87
CA LEU A 11 0.58 4.06 -3.83
C LEU A 11 1.77 4.82 -4.41
N ALA A 12 2.48 4.20 -5.35
CA ALA A 12 3.61 4.86 -6.00
C ALA A 12 3.14 6.08 -6.78
N TYR A 13 2.02 5.93 -7.48
CA TYR A 13 1.46 7.04 -8.25
C TYR A 13 1.07 8.20 -7.34
N LYS A 14 0.40 7.91 -6.25
CA LYS A 14 -0.10 8.97 -5.35
C LYS A 14 1.03 9.63 -4.58
N THR A 15 2.12 8.93 -4.31
CA THR A 15 3.26 9.52 -3.62
C THR A 15 4.25 10.16 -4.56
N GLY A 16 4.07 10.00 -5.87
CA GLY A 16 4.97 10.56 -6.85
C GLY A 16 6.25 9.78 -7.05
N CYS A 17 6.31 8.54 -6.54
CA CYS A 17 7.50 7.70 -6.71
C CYS A 17 7.53 7.13 -8.12
N GLY A 18 8.69 7.22 -8.77
CA GLY A 18 8.85 6.70 -10.12
C GLY A 18 9.06 5.20 -10.16
N VAL A 19 9.57 4.63 -9.08
CA VAL A 19 9.82 3.19 -8.99
C VAL A 19 9.39 2.69 -7.63
N LEU A 20 9.06 1.39 -7.56
CA LEU A 20 8.57 0.80 -6.32
C LEU A 20 9.62 0.74 -5.22
N SER A 21 10.89 0.65 -5.60
CA SER A 21 11.95 0.65 -4.59
C SER A 21 11.99 1.96 -3.82
N ASP A 22 11.67 3.08 -4.48
CA ASP A 22 11.58 4.36 -3.79
C ASP A 22 10.41 4.36 -2.81
N LEU A 23 9.31 3.69 -3.18
CA LEU A 23 8.15 3.61 -2.31
C LEU A 23 8.48 2.96 -0.98
N ARG A 24 9.39 1.99 -0.97
CA ARG A 24 9.80 1.36 0.28
C ARG A 24 10.44 2.35 1.24
N LEU A 25 11.17 3.31 0.70
CA LEU A 25 11.79 4.35 1.52
C LEU A 25 10.76 5.24 2.18
N PHE A 26 9.57 5.33 1.59
CA PHE A 26 8.50 6.16 2.12
C PHE A 26 7.48 5.35 2.93
N SER A 27 7.78 4.08 3.24
CA SER A 27 6.82 3.23 3.92
C SER A 27 6.40 3.74 5.29
N ARG A 28 7.20 4.64 5.89
CA ARG A 28 6.87 5.25 7.17
C ARG A 28 6.47 6.70 7.04
N SER A 29 6.35 7.21 5.82
CA SER A 29 6.01 8.61 5.65
C SER A 29 4.55 8.86 6.02
N GLU A 30 4.28 10.08 6.49
CA GLU A 30 2.92 10.48 6.78
C GLU A 30 2.07 10.50 5.54
N GLN A 31 2.66 10.87 4.42
CA GLN A 31 1.95 10.90 3.14
C GLN A 31 1.42 9.51 2.77
N LEU A 32 2.27 8.49 2.87
CA LEU A 32 1.84 7.12 2.58
C LEU A 32 0.75 6.67 3.54
N ARG A 33 0.90 7.00 4.81
CA ARG A 33 -0.11 6.63 5.81
C ARG A 33 -1.46 7.25 5.51
N ARG A 34 -1.47 8.51 5.11
CA ARG A 34 -2.72 9.19 4.76
C ARG A 34 -3.36 8.57 3.54
N ILE A 35 -2.56 8.25 2.53
CA ILE A 35 -3.07 7.64 1.31
C ILE A 35 -3.65 6.27 1.63
N ALA A 36 -2.93 5.45 2.38
CA ALA A 36 -3.42 4.12 2.73
C ALA A 36 -4.70 4.19 3.57
N ALA A 37 -4.77 5.15 4.48
CA ALA A 37 -5.95 5.32 5.32
C ALA A 37 -7.17 5.76 4.53
N ALA A 38 -6.94 6.45 3.40
CA ALA A 38 -8.03 6.92 2.55
C ALA A 38 -8.58 5.82 1.64
N ILE A 39 -7.86 4.71 1.49
CA ILE A 39 -8.31 3.62 0.64
C ILE A 39 -9.22 2.70 1.45
N PRO A 40 -10.47 2.47 1.00
CA PRO A 40 -11.35 1.53 1.69
C PRO A 40 -10.74 0.12 1.68
N LEU A 41 -10.96 -0.61 2.75
CA LEU A 41 -10.40 -1.95 2.89
C LEU A 41 -10.82 -2.86 1.74
N ASP A 42 -12.06 -2.71 1.27
CA ASP A 42 -12.61 -3.55 0.22
C ASP A 42 -12.31 -3.04 -1.19
N ALA A 43 -11.58 -1.93 -1.31
CA ALA A 43 -11.18 -1.42 -2.61
C ALA A 43 -10.14 -2.31 -3.27
N CYS A 44 -9.41 -3.07 -2.48
CA CYS A 44 -8.38 -3.99 -2.96
C CYS A 44 -8.63 -5.36 -2.35
N SER A 45 -8.17 -6.41 -3.04
CA SER A 45 -8.29 -7.75 -2.50
C SER A 45 -7.38 -7.95 -1.30
N GLU A 46 -7.69 -8.96 -0.49
CA GLU A 46 -6.84 -9.29 0.65
C GLU A 46 -5.41 -9.57 0.20
N ARG A 47 -5.27 -10.27 -0.92
CA ARG A 47 -3.95 -10.58 -1.45
C ARG A 47 -3.15 -9.32 -1.75
N GLU A 48 -3.79 -8.31 -2.31
CA GLU A 48 -3.10 -7.07 -2.63
C GLU A 48 -2.63 -6.35 -1.38
N TRP A 49 -3.47 -6.29 -0.34
CA TRP A 49 -3.07 -5.68 0.91
C TRP A 49 -1.89 -6.41 1.55
N LEU A 50 -1.96 -7.74 1.56
CA LEU A 50 -0.90 -8.55 2.14
C LEU A 50 0.41 -8.38 1.37
N TYR A 51 0.33 -8.40 0.05
CA TYR A 51 1.51 -8.25 -0.78
C TYR A 51 2.13 -6.87 -0.62
N ALA A 52 1.30 -5.83 -0.65
CA ALA A 52 1.81 -4.48 -0.53
C ALA A 52 2.46 -4.25 0.83
N ALA A 53 1.83 -4.71 1.89
CA ALA A 53 2.39 -4.54 3.23
C ALA A 53 3.69 -5.32 3.39
N GLN A 54 3.76 -6.53 2.85
CA GLN A 54 4.98 -7.30 2.90
C GLN A 54 6.11 -6.59 2.14
N TYR A 55 5.80 -6.10 0.97
CA TYR A 55 6.80 -5.41 0.17
C TYR A 55 7.33 -4.16 0.87
N LEU A 56 6.44 -3.39 1.47
CA LEU A 56 6.81 -2.11 2.06
C LEU A 56 7.42 -2.22 3.44
N THR A 57 7.01 -3.22 4.22
CA THR A 57 7.49 -3.34 5.61
C THR A 57 8.45 -4.49 5.81
N GLY A 58 8.47 -5.46 4.91
CA GLY A 58 9.29 -6.66 5.06
C GLY A 58 8.67 -7.68 6.01
N HIS A 59 7.47 -7.44 6.50
CA HIS A 59 6.78 -8.34 7.42
C HIS A 59 5.57 -8.98 6.78
N ASN A 60 5.23 -10.17 7.23
CA ASN A 60 4.03 -10.86 6.77
C ASN A 60 2.87 -10.55 7.70
N PHE A 61 1.69 -10.46 7.12
CA PHE A 61 0.47 -10.20 7.87
C PHE A 61 -0.54 -11.30 7.58
N VAL A 62 -1.48 -11.51 8.50
CA VAL A 62 -2.43 -12.59 8.38
C VAL A 62 -3.74 -12.17 7.74
N SER A 63 -4.03 -10.88 7.69
CA SER A 63 -5.27 -10.38 7.11
C SER A 63 -5.06 -9.03 6.44
N ALA A 64 -5.97 -8.71 5.53
CA ALA A 64 -5.93 -7.42 4.86
C ALA A 64 -6.12 -6.28 5.85
N LEU A 65 -6.99 -6.47 6.83
CA LEU A 65 -7.23 -5.44 7.84
C LEU A 65 -5.95 -5.13 8.61
N GLU A 66 -5.23 -6.16 9.00
CA GLU A 66 -3.99 -5.99 9.73
C GLU A 66 -2.94 -5.28 8.86
N ALA A 67 -2.84 -5.71 7.60
CA ALA A 67 -1.89 -5.11 6.67
C ALA A 67 -2.21 -3.64 6.44
N ARG A 68 -3.49 -3.33 6.21
CA ARG A 68 -3.91 -1.95 6.00
C ARG A 68 -3.64 -1.10 7.23
N ASN A 69 -3.95 -1.62 8.41
CA ASN A 69 -3.71 -0.89 9.63
C ASN A 69 -2.23 -0.56 9.82
N ARG A 70 -1.36 -1.48 9.43
CA ARG A 70 0.07 -1.23 9.53
C ARG A 70 0.50 -0.11 8.60
N LEU A 71 -0.03 -0.09 7.38
CA LEU A 71 0.33 0.95 6.42
C LEU A 71 -0.30 2.30 6.76
N ALA A 72 -1.48 2.27 7.36
CA ALA A 72 -2.24 3.51 7.64
C ALA A 72 -1.84 4.18 8.96
N ARG A 73 -0.98 3.57 9.72
CA ARG A 73 -0.59 4.11 11.02
C ARG A 73 0.42 5.21 10.95
#